data_bdf8b5e29df9a0307291c4833f2fe6e6
#
_entry.id   bdf8b5e29df9a0307291c4833f2fe6e6
#
_cell.length_a   1.000
_cell.length_b   1.000
_cell.length_c   1.000
_cell.angle_alpha   90.00
_cell.angle_beta   90.00
_cell.angle_gamma   90.00
#
_symmetry.space_group_name_H-M   'P 1'
#
loop_
_entity.id
_entity.type
_entity.pdbx_description
1 polymer ?
#
loop_
_entity_poly.entity_id
_entity_poly.type
_entity_poly.pdbx_seq_one_letter_code
_entity_poly.pdbx_strand_id
1 'polypeptide(L)'
;DFLKAIRYETEQHNICLIFDEVMTSRNSSGGLQKILEIQPDLTTLGKYLGGGASFGAFGGKSDIMNLWDPTKPNFLAHAGTFNNNTLSMAAGLTGLTEVFTSEIATDLFNKGENFKSSLNSICEKHSINMQVTGLGSILGIHIGTDKIIRPHTLNQHDLNRLKLIHLEMANRGFLFAQRGYMTLNIAMVKKDTNDFLSAFEEVITSHKEIFLM
;
A
#
# COMPACT_ATOMS: atom_id res chain seq x y z
N ASP A 1 -6.55 -16.74 4.27
CA ASP A 1 -7.77 -17.57 4.17
C ASP A 1 -8.91 -16.85 3.43
N PHE A 2 -9.28 -15.59 3.80
CA PHE A 2 -10.40 -14.87 3.18
C PHE A 2 -10.26 -14.70 1.66
N LEU A 3 -9.13 -14.19 1.17
CA LEU A 3 -8.90 -14.00 -0.27
C LEU A 3 -8.83 -15.33 -1.05
N LYS A 4 -8.30 -16.40 -0.41
CA LYS A 4 -8.31 -17.73 -1.01
C LYS A 4 -9.74 -18.28 -1.12
N ALA A 5 -10.58 -18.04 -0.12
CA ALA A 5 -12.00 -18.40 -0.18
C ALA A 5 -12.73 -17.62 -1.29
N ILE A 6 -12.48 -16.30 -1.43
CA ILE A 6 -13.04 -15.51 -2.53
C ILE A 6 -12.61 -16.09 -3.89
N ARG A 7 -11.32 -16.43 -4.08
CA ARG A 7 -10.84 -17.02 -5.35
C ARG A 7 -11.56 -18.33 -5.63
N TYR A 8 -11.69 -19.19 -4.64
CA TYR A 8 -12.39 -20.47 -4.78
C TYR A 8 -13.86 -20.28 -5.19
N GLU A 9 -14.61 -19.45 -4.45
CA GLU A 9 -16.02 -19.21 -4.73
C GLU A 9 -16.25 -18.55 -6.09
N THR A 10 -15.43 -17.57 -6.46
CA THR A 10 -15.55 -16.91 -7.78
C THR A 10 -15.28 -17.88 -8.92
N GLU A 11 -14.35 -18.82 -8.74
CA GLU A 11 -14.08 -19.88 -9.73
C GLU A 11 -15.25 -20.85 -9.87
N GLN A 12 -15.83 -21.32 -8.74
CA GLN A 12 -16.97 -22.25 -8.74
C GLN A 12 -18.21 -21.65 -9.41
N HIS A 13 -18.39 -20.34 -9.33
CA HIS A 13 -19.56 -19.63 -9.84
C HIS A 13 -19.32 -18.87 -11.15
N ASN A 14 -18.16 -19.05 -11.80
CA ASN A 14 -17.78 -18.34 -13.03
C ASN A 14 -17.87 -16.80 -12.88
N ILE A 15 -17.48 -16.28 -11.73
CA ILE A 15 -17.44 -14.86 -11.43
C ILE A 15 -16.03 -14.32 -11.71
N CYS A 16 -15.93 -13.25 -12.51
CA CYS A 16 -14.66 -12.59 -12.78
C CYS A 16 -14.11 -11.94 -11.51
N LEU A 17 -12.95 -12.41 -11.05
CA LEU A 17 -12.23 -11.83 -9.92
C LEU A 17 -11.23 -10.80 -10.41
N ILE A 18 -11.38 -9.56 -9.95
CA ILE A 18 -10.47 -8.46 -10.28
C ILE A 18 -9.69 -8.06 -9.03
N PHE A 19 -8.36 -8.05 -9.12
CA PHE A 19 -7.51 -7.47 -8.08
C PHE A 19 -7.15 -6.03 -8.44
N ASP A 20 -7.58 -5.09 -7.60
CA ASP A 20 -7.11 -3.72 -7.66
C ASP A 20 -5.73 -3.62 -6.99
N GLU A 21 -4.69 -3.73 -7.81
CA GLU A 21 -3.30 -3.63 -7.38
C GLU A 21 -2.69 -2.22 -7.62
N VAL A 22 -3.52 -1.23 -7.82
CA VAL A 22 -3.06 0.17 -8.02
C VAL A 22 -2.15 0.65 -6.89
N MET A 23 -2.34 0.14 -5.67
CA MET A 23 -1.46 0.42 -4.52
C MET A 23 -0.56 -0.75 -4.17
N THR A 24 -1.06 -1.97 -4.22
CA THR A 24 -0.42 -3.15 -3.66
C THR A 24 0.60 -3.80 -4.59
N SER A 25 0.57 -3.47 -5.89
CA SER A 25 1.57 -3.94 -6.88
C SER A 25 3.02 -3.67 -6.47
N ARG A 26 3.26 -2.65 -5.66
CA ARG A 26 4.60 -2.28 -5.17
C ARG A 26 5.19 -3.22 -4.10
N ASN A 27 4.41 -4.17 -3.58
CA ASN A 27 4.88 -5.08 -2.53
C ASN A 27 5.80 -6.19 -3.05
N SER A 28 5.78 -6.47 -4.34
CA SER A 28 6.74 -7.39 -4.99
C SER A 28 6.79 -7.13 -6.50
N SER A 29 7.74 -7.76 -7.18
CA SER A 29 7.82 -7.73 -8.65
C SER A 29 6.59 -8.30 -9.37
N GLY A 30 5.73 -9.04 -8.68
CA GLY A 30 4.48 -9.58 -9.21
C GLY A 30 3.25 -9.11 -8.43
N GLY A 31 3.37 -8.01 -7.68
CA GLY A 31 2.28 -7.45 -6.87
C GLY A 31 1.95 -8.27 -5.62
N LEU A 32 0.85 -7.92 -4.98
CA LEU A 32 0.34 -8.64 -3.82
C LEU A 32 -0.17 -10.03 -4.21
N GLN A 33 -0.73 -10.19 -5.41
CA GLN A 33 -1.19 -11.48 -5.94
C GLN A 33 -0.08 -12.55 -5.92
N LYS A 34 1.18 -12.17 -6.20
CA LYS A 34 2.33 -13.08 -6.12
C LYS A 34 2.62 -13.49 -4.68
N ILE A 35 2.57 -12.57 -3.73
CA ILE A 35 2.79 -12.86 -2.30
C ILE A 35 1.69 -13.78 -1.75
N LEU A 36 0.45 -13.59 -2.19
CA LEU A 36 -0.71 -14.37 -1.76
C LEU A 36 -0.83 -15.71 -2.47
N GLU A 37 -0.08 -15.92 -3.57
CA GLU A 37 -0.21 -17.08 -4.46
C GLU A 37 -1.65 -17.22 -4.99
N ILE A 38 -2.28 -16.08 -5.32
CA ILE A 38 -3.64 -16.02 -5.88
C ILE A 38 -3.56 -15.34 -7.23
N GLN A 39 -4.04 -16.04 -8.27
CA GLN A 39 -4.14 -15.47 -9.62
C GLN A 39 -5.56 -14.97 -9.86
N PRO A 40 -5.81 -13.66 -9.95
CA PRO A 40 -7.10 -13.11 -10.34
C PRO A 40 -7.36 -13.32 -11.84
N ASP A 41 -8.57 -13.03 -12.28
CA ASP A 41 -8.91 -13.05 -13.71
C ASP A 41 -8.43 -11.77 -14.39
N LEU A 42 -8.52 -10.62 -13.71
CA LEU A 42 -7.98 -9.34 -14.14
C LEU A 42 -7.25 -8.66 -12.97
N THR A 43 -6.27 -7.82 -13.32
CA THR A 43 -5.54 -6.96 -12.39
C THR A 43 -5.58 -5.53 -12.89
N THR A 44 -5.89 -4.55 -12.04
CA THR A 44 -5.74 -3.14 -12.34
C THR A 44 -4.44 -2.59 -11.76
N LEU A 45 -3.78 -1.70 -12.50
CA LEU A 45 -2.47 -1.14 -12.19
C LEU A 45 -2.47 0.37 -12.40
N GLY A 46 -1.57 1.09 -11.70
CA GLY A 46 -1.48 2.53 -11.83
C GLY A 46 -0.40 3.15 -10.94
N LYS A 47 -0.56 4.43 -10.60
CA LYS A 47 0.33 5.19 -9.69
C LYS A 47 1.79 5.17 -10.15
N TYR A 48 2.70 4.60 -9.34
CA TYR A 48 4.15 4.60 -9.59
C TYR A 48 4.56 3.99 -10.93
N LEU A 49 3.73 3.10 -11.48
CA LEU A 49 3.97 2.47 -12.79
C LEU A 49 4.04 3.48 -13.95
N GLY A 50 3.49 4.66 -13.79
CA GLY A 50 3.63 5.76 -14.75
C GLY A 50 4.93 6.57 -14.62
N GLY A 51 5.87 6.17 -13.75
CA GLY A 51 7.13 6.89 -13.55
C GLY A 51 6.94 8.34 -13.07
N GLY A 52 5.84 8.61 -12.33
CA GLY A 52 5.46 9.95 -11.88
C GLY A 52 4.44 10.65 -12.78
N ALA A 53 4.21 10.16 -14.00
CA ALA A 53 3.16 10.65 -14.89
C ALA A 53 1.82 9.93 -14.63
N SER A 54 0.73 10.51 -15.14
CA SER A 54 -0.60 9.89 -15.05
C SER A 54 -0.64 8.58 -15.84
N PHE A 55 -1.06 7.48 -15.17
CA PHE A 55 -1.05 6.14 -15.73
C PHE A 55 -2.16 5.28 -15.13
N GLY A 56 -2.78 4.48 -15.95
CA GLY A 56 -3.69 3.41 -15.56
C GLY A 56 -3.61 2.28 -16.59
N ALA A 57 -3.66 1.04 -16.11
CA ALA A 57 -3.67 -0.14 -16.95
C ALA A 57 -4.51 -1.24 -16.30
N PHE A 58 -4.95 -2.18 -17.11
CA PHE A 58 -5.50 -3.45 -16.66
C PHE A 58 -5.04 -4.57 -17.59
N GLY A 59 -5.03 -5.76 -17.08
CA GLY A 59 -4.64 -6.95 -17.83
C GLY A 59 -5.03 -8.22 -17.07
N GLY A 60 -4.92 -9.37 -17.70
CA GLY A 60 -5.26 -10.63 -17.09
C GLY A 60 -5.41 -11.78 -18.07
N LYS A 61 -6.39 -12.66 -17.86
CA LYS A 61 -6.63 -13.84 -18.67
C LYS A 61 -6.85 -13.47 -20.14
N SER A 62 -6.21 -14.20 -21.04
CA SER A 62 -6.22 -13.92 -22.47
C SER A 62 -7.62 -14.03 -23.10
N ASP A 63 -8.47 -14.93 -22.61
CA ASP A 63 -9.85 -15.05 -23.08
C ASP A 63 -10.68 -13.79 -22.80
N ILE A 64 -10.46 -13.16 -21.65
CA ILE A 64 -11.08 -11.87 -21.31
C ILE A 64 -10.42 -10.74 -22.12
N MET A 65 -9.08 -10.66 -22.13
CA MET A 65 -8.37 -9.59 -22.83
C MET A 65 -8.59 -9.60 -24.34
N ASN A 66 -8.86 -10.76 -24.93
CA ASN A 66 -9.22 -10.90 -26.34
C ASN A 66 -10.52 -10.17 -26.74
N LEU A 67 -11.34 -9.76 -25.78
CA LEU A 67 -12.51 -8.93 -26.06
C LEU A 67 -12.15 -7.53 -26.59
N TRP A 68 -10.94 -7.06 -26.32
CA TRP A 68 -10.40 -5.77 -26.80
C TRP A 68 -9.50 -5.91 -28.03
N ASP A 69 -9.37 -7.09 -28.61
CA ASP A 69 -8.55 -7.31 -29.81
C ASP A 69 -9.22 -6.68 -31.03
N PRO A 70 -8.69 -5.58 -31.60
CA PRO A 70 -9.30 -4.87 -32.71
C PRO A 70 -9.31 -5.68 -34.04
N THR A 71 -8.61 -6.81 -34.10
CA THR A 71 -8.60 -7.70 -35.25
C THR A 71 -9.83 -8.63 -35.30
N LYS A 72 -10.59 -8.70 -34.20
CA LYS A 72 -11.76 -9.57 -34.07
C LYS A 72 -13.06 -8.84 -34.33
N PRO A 73 -14.05 -9.54 -34.93
CA PRO A 73 -15.38 -8.96 -35.08
C PRO A 73 -16.02 -8.72 -33.69
N ASN A 74 -16.73 -7.62 -33.56
CA ASN A 74 -17.42 -7.21 -32.30
C ASN A 74 -16.50 -6.98 -31.11
N PHE A 75 -15.25 -6.58 -31.32
CA PHE A 75 -14.35 -6.20 -30.25
C PHE A 75 -14.90 -5.03 -29.44
N LEU A 76 -14.54 -4.98 -28.16
CA LEU A 76 -14.86 -3.86 -27.28
C LEU A 76 -13.86 -2.72 -27.51
N ALA A 77 -14.36 -1.57 -27.95
CA ALA A 77 -13.50 -0.40 -28.16
C ALA A 77 -12.99 0.11 -26.80
N HIS A 78 -11.68 0.30 -26.69
CA HIS A 78 -11.02 0.95 -25.56
C HIS A 78 -10.25 2.17 -26.10
N ALA A 79 -10.88 3.32 -26.07
CA ALA A 79 -10.33 4.56 -26.63
C ALA A 79 -10.25 5.67 -25.56
N GLY A 80 -9.27 6.53 -25.73
CA GLY A 80 -9.10 7.76 -24.92
C GLY A 80 -8.01 8.60 -25.53
N THR A 81 -8.21 9.91 -25.65
CA THR A 81 -7.29 10.84 -26.31
C THR A 81 -5.86 10.78 -25.73
N PHE A 82 -5.74 10.50 -24.45
CA PHE A 82 -4.46 10.43 -23.74
C PHE A 82 -3.98 8.99 -23.47
N ASN A 83 -4.70 7.99 -23.97
CA ASN A 83 -4.25 6.60 -23.86
C ASN A 83 -2.90 6.42 -24.55
N ASN A 84 -2.03 5.63 -23.94
CA ASN A 84 -0.68 5.36 -24.44
C ASN A 84 0.15 6.66 -24.68
N ASN A 85 -0.06 7.66 -23.85
CA ASN A 85 0.75 8.88 -23.90
C ASN A 85 2.23 8.53 -23.85
N THR A 86 2.99 8.98 -24.85
CA THR A 86 4.41 8.62 -25.02
C THR A 86 5.27 8.97 -23.81
N LEU A 87 5.00 10.10 -23.16
CA LEU A 87 5.73 10.52 -21.96
C LEU A 87 5.50 9.54 -20.80
N SER A 88 4.23 9.20 -20.53
CA SER A 88 3.88 8.26 -19.47
C SER A 88 4.43 6.85 -19.76
N MET A 89 4.41 6.42 -21.02
CA MET A 89 4.96 5.11 -21.42
C MET A 89 6.47 5.06 -21.24
N ALA A 90 7.20 6.08 -21.70
CA ALA A 90 8.65 6.16 -21.56
C ALA A 90 9.06 6.27 -20.09
N ALA A 91 8.40 7.13 -19.30
CA ALA A 91 8.67 7.28 -17.87
C ALA A 91 8.38 5.98 -17.10
N GLY A 92 7.26 5.32 -17.40
CA GLY A 92 6.90 4.05 -16.79
C GLY A 92 7.87 2.93 -17.14
N LEU A 93 8.28 2.83 -18.40
CA LEU A 93 9.28 1.84 -18.84
C LEU A 93 10.60 2.02 -18.07
N THR A 94 11.16 3.23 -18.07
CA THR A 94 12.40 3.54 -17.31
C THR A 94 12.21 3.26 -15.82
N GLY A 95 11.06 3.69 -15.25
CA GLY A 95 10.72 3.45 -13.87
C GLY A 95 10.75 1.97 -13.48
N LEU A 96 10.24 1.10 -14.33
CA LEU A 96 10.17 -0.35 -14.05
C LEU A 96 11.45 -1.10 -14.40
N THR A 97 12.20 -0.65 -15.39
CA THR A 97 13.42 -1.37 -15.82
C THR A 97 14.67 -0.94 -15.07
N GLU A 98 14.75 0.33 -14.64
CA GLU A 98 15.96 0.90 -14.09
C GLU A 98 15.81 1.36 -12.62
N VAL A 99 14.60 1.72 -12.19
CA VAL A 99 14.40 2.32 -10.87
C VAL A 99 13.72 1.37 -9.89
N PHE A 100 12.60 0.78 -10.27
CA PHE A 100 11.82 -0.10 -9.40
C PHE A 100 11.96 -1.57 -9.85
N THR A 101 13.18 -2.08 -9.75
CA THR A 101 13.52 -3.47 -10.07
C THR A 101 12.97 -4.46 -9.03
N SER A 102 13.02 -5.76 -9.33
CA SER A 102 12.62 -6.81 -8.37
C SER A 102 13.40 -6.77 -7.07
N GLU A 103 14.67 -6.42 -7.12
CA GLU A 103 15.55 -6.27 -5.95
C GLU A 103 15.10 -5.08 -5.10
N ILE A 104 14.92 -3.91 -5.72
CA ILE A 104 14.44 -2.70 -5.04
C ILE A 104 13.05 -2.90 -4.44
N ALA A 105 12.15 -3.63 -5.11
CA ALA A 105 10.84 -3.96 -4.56
C ALA A 105 10.96 -4.81 -3.29
N THR A 106 11.85 -5.81 -3.29
CA THR A 106 12.12 -6.67 -2.13
C THR A 106 12.73 -5.86 -0.98
N ASP A 107 13.68 -4.98 -1.26
CA ASP A 107 14.33 -4.13 -0.25
C ASP A 107 13.32 -3.16 0.37
N LEU A 108 12.47 -2.55 -0.45
CA LEU A 108 11.42 -1.66 0.04
C LEU A 108 10.39 -2.40 0.91
N PHE A 109 10.02 -3.63 0.53
CA PHE A 109 9.15 -4.48 1.33
C PHE A 109 9.77 -4.77 2.71
N ASN A 110 11.01 -5.25 2.72
CA ASN A 110 11.74 -5.56 3.95
C ASN A 110 11.96 -4.31 4.83
N LYS A 111 12.27 -3.17 4.23
CA LYS A 111 12.37 -1.88 4.93
C LYS A 111 11.05 -1.57 5.66
N GLY A 112 9.91 -1.75 5.00
CA GLY A 112 8.61 -1.51 5.60
C GLY A 112 8.28 -2.47 6.73
N GLU A 113 8.56 -3.77 6.58
CA GLU A 113 8.34 -4.76 7.63
C GLU A 113 9.20 -4.48 8.87
N ASN A 114 10.48 -4.13 8.68
CA ASN A 114 11.37 -3.76 9.77
C ASN A 114 10.91 -2.47 10.48
N PHE A 115 10.46 -1.48 9.71
CA PHE A 115 9.96 -0.22 10.26
C PHE A 115 8.67 -0.43 11.07
N LYS A 116 7.74 -1.23 10.57
CA LYS A 116 6.52 -1.65 11.29
C LYS A 116 6.85 -2.35 12.61
N SER A 117 7.78 -3.31 12.57
CA SER A 117 8.23 -4.03 13.76
C SER A 117 8.82 -3.08 14.79
N SER A 118 9.66 -2.13 14.37
CA SER A 118 10.28 -1.13 15.26
C SER A 118 9.23 -0.23 15.93
N LEU A 119 8.24 0.24 15.16
CA LEU A 119 7.15 1.05 15.70
C LEU A 119 6.33 0.28 16.75
N ASN A 120 5.98 -0.97 16.46
CA ASN A 120 5.27 -1.82 17.41
C ASN A 120 6.10 -2.07 18.68
N SER A 121 7.41 -2.34 18.54
CA SER A 121 8.31 -2.52 19.69
C SER A 121 8.39 -1.27 20.55
N ILE A 122 8.37 -0.07 19.97
CA ILE A 122 8.30 1.19 20.72
C ILE A 122 6.96 1.28 21.49
N CYS A 123 5.84 0.98 20.86
CA CYS A 123 4.53 0.98 21.52
C CYS A 123 4.49 -0.02 22.70
N GLU A 124 4.99 -1.23 22.50
CA GLU A 124 5.07 -2.27 23.53
C GLU A 124 5.98 -1.84 24.71
N LYS A 125 7.19 -1.36 24.41
CA LYS A 125 8.18 -0.87 25.39
C LYS A 125 7.58 0.16 26.34
N HIS A 126 6.75 1.05 25.84
CA HIS A 126 6.14 2.14 26.60
C HIS A 126 4.72 1.84 27.09
N SER A 127 4.21 0.62 26.82
CA SER A 127 2.83 0.20 27.14
C SER A 127 1.77 1.13 26.53
N ILE A 128 1.98 1.56 25.29
CA ILE A 128 1.07 2.44 24.55
C ILE A 128 -0.04 1.60 23.92
N ASN A 129 -1.29 1.99 24.10
CA ASN A 129 -2.45 1.33 23.50
C ASN A 129 -2.59 1.69 22.01
N MET A 130 -1.64 1.21 21.21
CA MET A 130 -1.53 1.50 19.79
C MET A 130 -0.83 0.36 19.07
N GLN A 131 -1.16 0.15 17.80
CA GLN A 131 -0.48 -0.80 16.93
C GLN A 131 -0.29 -0.24 15.54
N VAL A 132 0.74 -0.72 14.86
CA VAL A 132 0.99 -0.42 13.44
C VAL A 132 0.77 -1.71 12.64
N THR A 133 -0.13 -1.63 11.67
CA THR A 133 -0.44 -2.73 10.75
C THR A 133 -0.08 -2.37 9.31
N GLY A 134 -0.23 -3.32 8.42
CA GLY A 134 0.04 -3.12 7.00
C GLY A 134 0.97 -4.20 6.45
N LEU A 135 1.36 -4.03 5.20
CA LEU A 135 2.22 -4.98 4.49
C LEU A 135 3.28 -4.22 3.69
N GLY A 136 4.54 -4.63 3.88
CA GLY A 136 5.67 -3.99 3.24
C GLY A 136 5.71 -2.49 3.52
N SER A 137 5.78 -1.69 2.47
CA SER A 137 5.90 -0.24 2.58
C SER A 137 4.58 0.53 2.77
N ILE A 138 3.46 -0.17 2.96
CA ILE A 138 2.12 0.41 3.14
C ILE A 138 1.65 0.12 4.56
N LEU A 139 1.62 1.12 5.41
CA LEU A 139 1.40 0.98 6.84
C LEU A 139 0.28 1.89 7.36
N GLY A 140 -0.27 1.53 8.51
CA GLY A 140 -1.25 2.34 9.21
C GLY A 140 -1.11 2.25 10.72
N ILE A 141 -1.17 3.38 11.40
CA ILE A 141 -1.24 3.49 12.86
C ILE A 141 -2.69 3.31 13.28
N HIS A 142 -2.92 2.49 14.27
CA HIS A 142 -4.24 2.26 14.87
C HIS A 142 -4.18 2.45 16.38
N ILE A 143 -5.17 3.12 16.92
CA ILE A 143 -5.38 3.19 18.36
C ILE A 143 -6.03 1.89 18.81
N GLY A 144 -5.55 1.34 19.92
CA GLY A 144 -5.96 0.03 20.42
C GLY A 144 -5.00 -1.09 20.04
N THR A 145 -5.02 -2.15 20.82
CA THR A 145 -4.17 -3.36 20.63
C THR A 145 -4.97 -4.59 20.21
N ASP A 146 -6.29 -4.48 20.12
CA ASP A 146 -7.14 -5.58 19.67
C ASP A 146 -6.84 -5.95 18.22
N LYS A 147 -6.94 -7.24 17.92
CA LYS A 147 -6.74 -7.74 16.56
C LYS A 147 -7.75 -7.10 15.59
N ILE A 148 -7.25 -6.37 14.61
CA ILE A 148 -8.06 -5.74 13.58
C ILE A 148 -8.46 -6.80 12.54
N ILE A 149 -9.73 -7.20 12.55
CA ILE A 149 -10.30 -8.22 11.65
C ILE A 149 -11.35 -7.67 10.68
N ARG A 150 -11.76 -6.42 10.88
CA ARG A 150 -12.75 -5.72 10.05
C ARG A 150 -12.59 -4.20 10.21
N PRO A 151 -13.05 -3.40 9.24
CA PRO A 151 -13.15 -1.96 9.41
C PRO A 151 -14.02 -1.63 10.64
N HIS A 152 -13.60 -0.67 11.43
CA HIS A 152 -14.37 -0.17 12.57
C HIS A 152 -14.38 1.36 12.55
N THR A 153 -15.43 1.93 13.09
CA THR A 153 -15.52 3.39 13.25
C THR A 153 -14.77 3.78 14.52
N LEU A 154 -13.77 4.63 14.37
CA LEU A 154 -13.08 5.21 15.50
C LEU A 154 -14.01 6.19 16.25
N ASN A 155 -13.94 6.16 17.57
CA ASN A 155 -14.59 7.18 18.38
C ASN A 155 -13.83 8.52 18.30
N GLN A 156 -14.43 9.60 18.82
CA GLN A 156 -13.82 10.93 18.70
C GLN A 156 -12.50 11.06 19.47
N HIS A 157 -12.32 10.32 20.56
CA HIS A 157 -11.06 10.32 21.31
C HIS A 157 -9.93 9.71 20.49
N ASP A 158 -10.17 8.59 19.82
CA ASP A 158 -9.16 7.94 18.99
C ASP A 158 -8.81 8.78 17.76
N LEU A 159 -9.81 9.44 17.16
CA LEU A 159 -9.57 10.42 16.09
C LEU A 159 -8.69 11.59 16.57
N ASN A 160 -8.92 12.09 17.79
CA ASN A 160 -8.11 13.15 18.36
C ASN A 160 -6.68 12.68 18.68
N ARG A 161 -6.49 11.44 19.14
CA ARG A 161 -5.17 10.82 19.34
C ARG A 161 -4.39 10.73 18.05
N LEU A 162 -5.01 10.23 16.98
CA LEU A 162 -4.36 10.18 15.65
C LEU A 162 -4.02 11.59 15.14
N LYS A 163 -4.90 12.57 15.35
CA LYS A 163 -4.64 13.97 15.00
C LYS A 163 -3.47 14.55 15.79
N LEU A 164 -3.37 14.25 17.08
CA LEU A 164 -2.24 14.68 17.91
C LEU A 164 -0.93 14.14 17.37
N ILE A 165 -0.82 12.82 17.12
CA ILE A 165 0.37 12.21 16.54
C ILE A 165 0.74 12.88 15.21
N HIS A 166 -0.25 13.05 14.33
CA HIS A 166 -0.03 13.70 13.04
C HIS A 166 0.57 15.10 13.19
N LEU A 167 0.00 15.95 14.07
CA LEU A 167 0.46 17.33 14.28
C LEU A 167 1.85 17.37 14.92
N GLU A 168 2.08 16.56 15.95
CA GLU A 168 3.36 16.50 16.65
C GLU A 168 4.50 15.99 15.76
N MET A 169 4.20 14.98 14.92
CA MET A 169 5.16 14.47 13.95
C MET A 169 5.41 15.48 12.82
N ALA A 170 4.37 16.18 12.36
CA ALA A 170 4.52 17.26 11.37
C ALA A 170 5.40 18.40 11.88
N ASN A 171 5.26 18.79 13.14
CA ASN A 171 6.13 19.79 13.81
C ASN A 171 7.60 19.35 13.87
N ARG A 172 7.86 18.03 13.82
CA ARG A 172 9.21 17.44 13.80
C ARG A 172 9.71 17.14 12.38
N GLY A 173 8.96 17.58 11.35
CA GLY A 173 9.32 17.43 9.95
C GLY A 173 8.85 16.13 9.27
N PHE A 174 7.98 15.35 9.94
CA PHE A 174 7.47 14.08 9.40
C PHE A 174 5.99 14.18 9.07
N LEU A 175 5.66 14.17 7.78
CA LEU A 175 4.29 14.28 7.29
C LEU A 175 3.76 12.92 6.81
N PHE A 176 2.64 12.48 7.38
CA PHE A 176 1.84 11.34 6.92
C PHE A 176 0.34 11.66 7.10
N ALA A 177 -0.55 10.82 6.60
CA ALA A 177 -1.98 11.14 6.65
C ALA A 177 -2.51 11.16 8.10
N GLN A 178 -3.36 12.15 8.43
CA GLN A 178 -3.95 12.29 9.77
C GLN A 178 -4.64 11.01 10.28
N ARG A 179 -5.19 10.20 9.37
CA ARG A 179 -5.82 8.91 9.69
C ARG A 179 -4.82 7.79 10.04
N GLY A 180 -3.54 8.11 10.21
CA GLY A 180 -2.49 7.15 10.54
C GLY A 180 -1.85 6.44 9.34
N TYR A 181 -2.36 6.65 8.12
CA TYR A 181 -1.83 6.01 6.93
C TYR A 181 -0.49 6.60 6.49
N MET A 182 0.49 5.74 6.25
CA MET A 182 1.83 6.12 5.79
C MET A 182 2.39 5.13 4.78
N THR A 183 3.29 5.63 3.93
CA THR A 183 4.00 4.82 2.95
C THR A 183 5.47 5.15 2.98
N LEU A 184 6.31 4.13 2.89
CA LEU A 184 7.73 4.32 2.62
C LEU A 184 7.98 4.40 1.12
N ASN A 185 9.10 4.99 0.72
CA ASN A 185 9.54 5.03 -0.67
C ASN A 185 11.04 4.69 -0.78
N ILE A 186 11.48 4.51 -2.01
CA ILE A 186 12.87 4.08 -2.30
C ILE A 186 13.91 5.17 -2.02
N ALA A 187 13.51 6.45 -2.03
CA ALA A 187 14.42 7.57 -1.75
C ALA A 187 14.72 7.72 -0.25
N MET A 188 13.87 7.19 0.63
CA MET A 188 14.10 7.21 2.07
C MET A 188 15.31 6.32 2.42
N VAL A 189 16.28 6.89 3.10
CA VAL A 189 17.45 6.16 3.60
C VAL A 189 17.25 5.71 5.05
N LYS A 190 18.16 4.91 5.58
CA LYS A 190 18.08 4.40 6.97
C LYS A 190 18.01 5.52 8.02
N LYS A 191 18.67 6.65 7.73
CA LYS A 191 18.61 7.82 8.61
C LYS A 191 17.18 8.34 8.77
N ASP A 192 16.42 8.48 7.68
CA ASP A 192 15.07 9.01 7.70
C ASP A 192 14.13 8.15 8.56
N THR A 193 14.24 6.82 8.42
CA THR A 193 13.46 5.89 9.24
C THR A 193 13.85 5.92 10.70
N ASN A 194 15.14 6.02 11.02
CA ASN A 194 15.63 6.12 12.39
C ASN A 194 15.21 7.45 13.04
N ASP A 195 15.32 8.56 12.33
CA ASP A 195 14.89 9.87 12.82
C ASP A 195 13.38 9.89 13.08
N PHE A 196 12.60 9.25 12.20
CA PHE A 196 11.16 9.08 12.42
C PHE A 196 10.87 8.27 13.69
N LEU A 197 11.54 7.13 13.88
CA LEU A 197 11.36 6.27 15.06
C LEU A 197 11.68 7.03 16.35
N SER A 198 12.77 7.80 16.35
CA SER A 198 13.16 8.63 17.52
C SER A 198 12.12 9.71 17.81
N ALA A 199 11.66 10.42 16.79
CA ALA A 199 10.61 11.43 16.93
C ALA A 199 9.28 10.85 17.40
N PHE A 200 8.91 9.68 16.85
CA PHE A 200 7.69 8.96 17.25
C PHE A 200 7.75 8.52 18.71
N GLU A 201 8.88 7.95 19.15
CA GLU A 201 9.09 7.56 20.56
C GLU A 201 9.00 8.77 21.49
N GLU A 202 9.60 9.90 21.13
CA GLU A 202 9.49 11.15 21.87
C GLU A 202 8.04 11.63 21.98
N VAL A 203 7.29 11.66 20.88
CA VAL A 203 5.88 12.11 20.87
C VAL A 203 5.03 11.25 21.80
N ILE A 204 5.09 9.92 21.67
CA ILE A 204 4.22 9.04 22.46
C ILE A 204 4.62 9.04 23.96
N THR A 205 5.88 9.26 24.29
CA THR A 205 6.33 9.34 25.68
C THR A 205 5.99 10.68 26.31
N SER A 206 6.12 11.78 25.58
CA SER A 206 5.74 13.13 26.06
C SER A 206 4.24 13.26 26.32
N HIS A 207 3.41 12.47 25.64
CA HIS A 207 1.95 12.47 25.76
C HIS A 207 1.40 11.14 26.28
N LYS A 208 2.21 10.40 27.03
CA LYS A 208 1.93 9.03 27.46
C LYS A 208 0.54 8.86 28.06
N GLU A 209 0.14 9.76 28.95
CA GLU A 209 -1.16 9.71 29.63
C GLU A 209 -2.37 9.69 28.67
N ILE A 210 -2.22 10.34 27.50
CA ILE A 210 -3.26 10.38 26.48
C ILE A 210 -3.41 9.02 25.76
N PHE A 211 -2.32 8.25 25.66
CA PHE A 211 -2.28 6.99 24.91
C PHE A 211 -2.44 5.74 25.79
N LEU A 212 -2.41 5.87 27.10
CA LEU A 212 -2.65 4.76 28.04
C LEU A 212 -4.14 4.53 28.35
N MET A 213 -5.00 5.48 28.05
CA MET A 213 -6.43 5.45 28.37
C MET A 213 -7.26 4.74 27.32
#